data_3204a6187c368d0fc26d17b8a32d1f41
#
_entry.id   3204a6187c368d0fc26d17b8a32d1f41
#
_cell.length_a   1.000
_cell.length_b   1.000
_cell.length_c   1.000
_cell.angle_alpha   90.00
_cell.angle_beta   90.00
_cell.angle_gamma   90.00
#
_symmetry.space_group_name_H-M   'P 1'
#
loop_
_entity.id
_entity.type
_entity.pdbx_description
1 polymer ?
#
loop_
_entity_poly.entity_id
_entity_poly.type
_entity_poly.pdbx_seq_one_letter_code
_entity_poly.pdbx_strand_id
1 'polypeptide(L)'
;MASSFFVGGAGLGVWAANIPLIKASLALDEAGLGVVLMGVAVGCIAGMPLAGLLIPRLGPTRALTTASVMFAIALCGPPLAPSFASLTGAAFLLGAAFGVLDVSMNSHAAMVEKALARPIMSSIHAFFSIGALTGSAFGAALIWLGLGPLTGLILSSGALLALTAAAAPHMALPGVAGQKPGDTQIFRLPTLAVLGVGALTIAAFVIELGVIDWGAVLMIQATGASPAFAAFGLAAFSAAMAVGRLSGDWMVARVGPLGAVRLSGFGGALGLMIVAASSASWITLTGFAIAGFTMANVVPVLFSSSARLPGVAPAAGVAMAVTMAYGGGLFGPPLIGFAANAFGIQSAFTVLAVCALGIAVAVRRFIPPAAFLR
;
A
#
# COMPACT_ATOMS: atom_id res chain seq x y z
N MET A 1 18.48 -0.90 -3.43
CA MET A 1 17.17 -0.49 -3.95
C MET A 1 16.05 -1.43 -3.53
N ALA A 2 16.04 -2.72 -3.91
CA ALA A 2 15.04 -3.68 -3.43
C ALA A 2 14.89 -3.68 -1.89
N SER A 3 15.98 -3.49 -1.15
CA SER A 3 15.99 -3.31 0.31
C SER A 3 15.14 -2.14 0.79
N SER A 4 15.06 -1.02 0.06
CA SER A 4 14.23 0.13 0.49
C SER A 4 12.74 -0.14 0.29
N PHE A 5 12.36 -0.86 -0.76
CA PHE A 5 10.99 -1.35 -0.92
C PHE A 5 10.63 -2.35 0.18
N PHE A 6 11.55 -3.25 0.50
CA PHE A 6 11.39 -4.16 1.63
C PHE A 6 11.23 -3.41 2.96
N VAL A 7 12.06 -2.39 3.23
CA VAL A 7 11.96 -1.54 4.44
C VAL A 7 10.60 -0.86 4.52
N GLY A 8 10.13 -0.27 3.41
CA GLY A 8 8.81 0.36 3.36
C GLY A 8 7.69 -0.62 3.67
N GLY A 9 7.69 -1.77 2.99
CA GLY A 9 6.70 -2.83 3.22
C GLY A 9 6.78 -3.40 4.63
N ALA A 10 7.98 -3.74 5.13
CA ALA A 10 8.16 -4.33 6.45
C ALA A 10 7.73 -3.37 7.57
N GLY A 11 8.04 -2.08 7.45
CA GLY A 11 7.60 -1.09 8.41
C GLY A 11 6.07 -0.95 8.46
N LEU A 12 5.39 -0.92 7.30
CA LEU A 12 3.92 -0.91 7.26
C LEU A 12 3.33 -2.22 7.78
N GLY A 13 3.97 -3.36 7.51
CA GLY A 13 3.53 -4.67 8.05
C GLY A 13 3.60 -4.72 9.57
N VAL A 14 4.69 -4.25 10.17
CA VAL A 14 4.83 -4.16 11.63
C VAL A 14 3.84 -3.16 12.22
N TRP A 15 3.67 -1.98 11.59
CA TRP A 15 2.66 -1.00 11.97
C TRP A 15 1.27 -1.62 12.01
N ALA A 16 0.85 -2.27 10.91
CA ALA A 16 -0.47 -2.89 10.79
C ALA A 16 -0.70 -3.98 11.86
N ALA A 17 0.31 -4.79 12.17
CA ALA A 17 0.22 -5.80 13.23
C ALA A 17 -0.04 -5.19 14.62
N ASN A 18 0.45 -3.96 14.86
CA ASN A 18 0.32 -3.26 16.15
C ASN A 18 -0.92 -2.34 16.24
N ILE A 19 -1.63 -2.06 15.16
CA ILE A 19 -2.84 -1.21 15.16
C ILE A 19 -3.85 -1.63 16.23
N PRO A 20 -4.23 -2.93 16.38
CA PRO A 20 -5.20 -3.33 17.38
C PRO A 20 -4.77 -3.03 18.81
N LEU A 21 -3.48 -3.21 19.13
CA LEU A 21 -2.93 -2.96 20.46
C LEU A 21 -2.88 -1.46 20.76
N ILE A 22 -2.50 -0.64 19.77
CA ILE A 22 -2.49 0.82 19.89
C ILE A 22 -3.93 1.36 20.04
N LYS A 23 -4.89 0.80 19.26
CA LYS A 23 -6.32 1.11 19.41
C LYS A 23 -6.79 0.83 20.83
N ALA A 24 -6.46 -0.35 21.37
CA ALA A 24 -6.87 -0.77 22.70
C ALA A 24 -6.24 0.08 23.83
N SER A 25 -4.97 0.51 23.67
CA SER A 25 -4.28 1.30 24.70
C SER A 25 -4.90 2.66 24.97
N LEU A 26 -5.60 3.25 23.99
CA LEU A 26 -6.32 4.52 24.10
C LEU A 26 -7.85 4.34 24.06
N ALA A 27 -8.35 3.12 24.15
CA ALA A 27 -9.77 2.78 24.12
C ALA A 27 -10.52 3.44 22.92
N LEU A 28 -9.88 3.48 21.74
CA LEU A 28 -10.48 4.09 20.57
C LEU A 28 -11.58 3.21 19.98
N ASP A 29 -12.66 3.84 19.53
CA ASP A 29 -13.63 3.21 18.64
C ASP A 29 -13.10 3.15 17.20
N GLU A 30 -13.86 2.58 16.29
CA GLU A 30 -13.49 2.46 14.88
C GLU A 30 -13.39 3.81 14.18
N ALA A 31 -14.26 4.74 14.52
CA ALA A 31 -14.26 6.09 13.96
C ALA A 31 -12.99 6.86 14.39
N GLY A 32 -12.63 6.78 15.66
CA GLY A 32 -11.39 7.37 16.19
C GLY A 32 -10.14 6.78 15.54
N LEU A 33 -10.09 5.44 15.40
CA LEU A 33 -9.02 4.79 14.66
C LEU A 33 -8.98 5.26 13.19
N GLY A 34 -10.14 5.37 12.55
CA GLY A 34 -10.23 5.89 11.17
C GLY A 34 -9.62 7.27 11.01
N VAL A 35 -9.81 8.17 11.98
CA VAL A 35 -9.19 9.51 11.99
C VAL A 35 -7.67 9.42 12.17
N VAL A 36 -7.18 8.54 13.03
CA VAL A 36 -5.73 8.29 13.19
C VAL A 36 -5.10 7.81 11.87
N LEU A 37 -5.74 6.84 11.21
CA LEU A 37 -5.28 6.30 9.93
C LEU A 37 -5.38 7.34 8.80
N MET A 38 -6.39 8.22 8.83
CA MET A 38 -6.43 9.40 7.96
C MET A 38 -5.22 10.30 8.19
N GLY A 39 -4.77 10.45 9.44
CA GLY A 39 -3.53 11.15 9.78
C GLY A 39 -2.32 10.59 9.02
N VAL A 40 -2.18 9.25 8.94
CA VAL A 40 -1.13 8.60 8.13
C VAL A 40 -1.27 8.98 6.66
N ALA A 41 -2.47 8.90 6.09
CA ALA A 41 -2.70 9.20 4.68
C ALA A 41 -2.43 10.67 4.31
N VAL A 42 -2.92 11.61 5.15
CA VAL A 42 -2.64 13.06 5.00
C VAL A 42 -1.14 13.33 5.12
N GLY A 43 -0.49 12.73 6.11
CA GLY A 43 0.95 12.82 6.29
C GLY A 43 1.71 12.33 5.07
N CYS A 44 1.33 11.19 4.51
CA CYS A 44 1.95 10.62 3.31
C CYS A 44 1.91 11.62 2.14
N ILE A 45 0.74 12.17 1.84
CA ILE A 45 0.58 13.17 0.78
C ILE A 45 1.40 14.43 1.08
N ALA A 46 1.40 14.91 2.32
CA ALA A 46 2.16 16.08 2.74
C ALA A 46 3.68 15.85 2.69
N GLY A 47 4.12 14.61 2.88
CA GLY A 47 5.53 14.21 2.81
C GLY A 47 6.08 14.13 1.39
N MET A 48 5.26 13.78 0.39
CA MET A 48 5.71 13.58 -0.99
C MET A 48 6.46 14.78 -1.59
N PRO A 49 6.04 16.04 -1.43
CA PRO A 49 6.77 17.20 -1.92
C PRO A 49 8.16 17.35 -1.29
N LEU A 50 8.37 16.90 -0.05
CA LEU A 50 9.67 16.95 0.62
C LEU A 50 10.71 16.07 -0.11
N ALA A 51 10.29 14.92 -0.66
CA ALA A 51 11.18 14.11 -1.49
C ALA A 51 11.66 14.90 -2.72
N GLY A 52 10.76 15.68 -3.35
CA GLY A 52 11.10 16.58 -4.46
C GLY A 52 12.15 17.64 -4.10
N LEU A 53 12.24 18.03 -2.84
CA LEU A 53 13.26 18.95 -2.32
C LEU A 53 14.55 18.22 -1.90
N LEU A 54 14.44 17.02 -1.36
CA LEU A 54 15.58 16.24 -0.85
C LEU A 54 16.40 15.63 -1.99
N ILE A 55 15.73 15.05 -2.99
CA ILE A 55 16.41 14.35 -4.10
C ILE A 55 17.40 15.26 -4.86
N PRO A 56 17.05 16.49 -5.27
CA PRO A 56 18.02 17.38 -5.92
C PRO A 56 19.17 17.85 -5.02
N ARG A 57 18.92 17.98 -3.70
CA ARG A 57 19.93 18.49 -2.74
C ARG A 57 20.91 17.43 -2.29
N LEU A 58 20.43 16.23 -2.00
CA LEU A 58 21.22 15.14 -1.42
C LEU A 58 21.72 14.13 -2.46
N GLY A 59 21.13 14.17 -3.65
CA GLY A 59 21.22 13.12 -4.65
C GLY A 59 20.33 11.92 -4.33
N PRO A 60 19.99 11.09 -5.34
CA PRO A 60 18.96 10.06 -5.21
C PRO A 60 19.26 9.00 -4.14
N THR A 61 20.51 8.56 -4.05
CA THR A 61 20.91 7.53 -3.08
C THR A 61 20.85 8.02 -1.63
N ARG A 62 21.37 9.22 -1.36
CA ARG A 62 21.35 9.78 0.00
C ARG A 62 19.92 10.16 0.41
N ALA A 63 19.12 10.71 -0.50
CA ALA A 63 17.71 11.02 -0.25
C ALA A 63 16.94 9.74 0.13
N LEU A 64 17.13 8.64 -0.61
CA LEU A 64 16.51 7.36 -0.32
C LEU A 64 16.93 6.79 1.04
N THR A 65 18.24 6.83 1.36
CA THR A 65 18.76 6.36 2.65
C THR A 65 18.19 7.20 3.80
N THR A 66 18.20 8.54 3.65
CA THR A 66 17.61 9.45 4.65
C THR A 66 16.13 9.19 4.86
N ALA A 67 15.36 9.00 3.79
CA ALA A 67 13.94 8.70 3.86
C ALA A 67 13.67 7.36 4.57
N SER A 68 14.46 6.32 4.28
CA SER A 68 14.37 5.02 4.97
C SER A 68 14.63 5.15 6.48
N VAL A 69 15.63 5.95 6.87
CA VAL A 69 15.95 6.23 8.27
C VAL A 69 14.82 7.01 8.94
N MET A 70 14.31 8.07 8.30
CA MET A 70 13.19 8.86 8.83
C MET A 70 11.96 7.98 9.08
N PHE A 71 11.62 7.11 8.12
CA PHE A 71 10.48 6.21 8.24
C PHE A 71 10.67 5.19 9.38
N ALA A 72 11.84 4.57 9.48
CA ALA A 72 12.13 3.63 10.56
C ALA A 72 12.03 4.29 11.95
N ILE A 73 12.52 5.52 12.12
CA ILE A 73 12.41 6.28 13.38
C ILE A 73 10.94 6.64 13.66
N ALA A 74 10.20 7.09 12.65
CA ALA A 74 8.81 7.52 12.80
C ALA A 74 7.89 6.38 13.28
N LEU A 75 8.23 5.11 13.01
CA LEU A 75 7.50 3.94 13.52
C LEU A 75 7.43 3.90 15.06
N CYS A 76 8.39 4.48 15.77
CA CYS A 76 8.41 4.51 17.22
C CYS A 76 7.47 5.59 17.81
N GLY A 77 6.95 6.51 17.02
CA GLY A 77 6.11 7.63 17.48
C GLY A 77 4.74 7.21 18.01
N PRO A 78 3.92 6.46 17.25
CA PRO A 78 2.56 6.11 17.64
C PRO A 78 2.43 5.44 19.02
N PRO A 79 3.25 4.43 19.41
CA PRO A 79 3.10 3.80 20.72
C PRO A 79 3.53 4.68 21.91
N LEU A 80 4.20 5.82 21.65
CA LEU A 80 4.56 6.81 22.67
C LEU A 80 3.44 7.82 22.94
N ALA A 81 2.39 7.80 22.13
CA ALA A 81 1.33 8.80 22.20
C ALA A 81 0.40 8.56 23.41
N PRO A 82 0.30 9.53 24.37
CA PRO A 82 -0.54 9.39 25.55
C PRO A 82 -2.01 9.78 25.31
N SER A 83 -2.36 10.27 24.13
CA SER A 83 -3.70 10.77 23.81
C SER A 83 -4.06 10.58 22.34
N PHE A 84 -5.34 10.67 22.03
CA PHE A 84 -5.84 10.65 20.66
C PHE A 84 -5.17 11.70 19.77
N ALA A 85 -5.05 12.94 20.23
CA ALA A 85 -4.45 14.02 19.46
C ALA A 85 -2.95 13.77 19.17
N SER A 86 -2.19 13.31 20.19
CA SER A 86 -0.78 12.98 20.01
C SER A 86 -0.58 11.74 19.12
N LEU A 87 -1.49 10.75 19.21
CA LEU A 87 -1.46 9.58 18.32
C LEU A 87 -1.72 9.99 16.86
N THR A 88 -2.71 10.85 16.61
CA THR A 88 -3.01 11.37 15.26
C THR A 88 -1.82 12.17 14.72
N GLY A 89 -1.16 12.98 15.55
CA GLY A 89 0.06 13.70 15.18
C GLY A 89 1.24 12.77 14.87
N ALA A 90 1.45 11.72 15.68
CA ALA A 90 2.49 10.72 15.44
C ALA A 90 2.20 9.90 14.16
N ALA A 91 0.94 9.55 13.93
CA ALA A 91 0.48 8.88 12.71
C ALA A 91 0.71 9.76 11.46
N PHE A 92 0.42 11.07 11.55
CA PHE A 92 0.75 12.02 10.49
C PHE A 92 2.27 12.04 10.18
N LEU A 93 3.11 12.10 11.20
CA LEU A 93 4.58 12.08 11.01
C LEU A 93 5.07 10.76 10.42
N LEU A 94 4.50 9.63 10.84
CA LEU A 94 4.77 8.32 10.25
C LEU A 94 4.41 8.30 8.76
N GLY A 95 3.22 8.78 8.43
CA GLY A 95 2.77 8.92 7.05
C GLY A 95 3.68 9.85 6.24
N ALA A 96 4.05 11.00 6.77
CA ALA A 96 4.93 11.96 6.09
C ALA A 96 6.30 11.32 5.77
N ALA A 97 6.88 10.62 6.73
CA ALA A 97 8.14 9.90 6.52
C ALA A 97 7.99 8.78 5.45
N PHE A 98 6.85 8.06 5.46
CA PHE A 98 6.54 7.09 4.43
C PHE A 98 6.38 7.73 3.04
N GLY A 99 5.69 8.87 2.93
CA GLY A 99 5.52 9.59 1.66
C GLY A 99 6.86 10.05 1.06
N VAL A 100 7.79 10.52 1.90
CA VAL A 100 9.17 10.83 1.48
C VAL A 100 9.88 9.56 0.98
N LEU A 101 9.74 8.45 1.70
CA LEU A 101 10.34 7.16 1.32
C LEU A 101 9.76 6.66 0.01
N ASP A 102 8.44 6.69 -0.15
CA ASP A 102 7.73 6.18 -1.33
C ASP A 102 8.17 6.89 -2.60
N VAL A 103 8.18 8.22 -2.61
CA VAL A 103 8.67 9.00 -3.76
C VAL A 103 10.16 8.74 -4.02
N SER A 104 10.97 8.67 -2.95
CA SER A 104 12.41 8.47 -3.10
C SER A 104 12.75 7.09 -3.65
N MET A 105 12.10 6.01 -3.17
CA MET A 105 12.35 4.65 -3.66
C MET A 105 11.86 4.44 -5.08
N ASN A 106 10.70 4.98 -5.44
CA ASN A 106 10.16 4.90 -6.80
C ASN A 106 11.01 5.71 -7.80
N SER A 107 11.44 6.92 -7.42
CA SER A 107 12.34 7.73 -8.25
C SER A 107 13.69 7.04 -8.48
N HIS A 108 14.27 6.47 -7.44
CA HIS A 108 15.53 5.72 -7.53
C HIS A 108 15.36 4.46 -8.40
N ALA A 109 14.24 3.74 -8.27
CA ALA A 109 13.91 2.58 -9.07
C ALA A 109 13.79 2.91 -10.56
N ALA A 110 13.10 4.01 -10.90
CA ALA A 110 12.96 4.47 -12.28
C ALA A 110 14.32 4.82 -12.91
N MET A 111 15.23 5.41 -12.14
CA MET A 111 16.60 5.71 -12.63
C MET A 111 17.40 4.42 -12.89
N VAL A 112 17.29 3.41 -12.01
CA VAL A 112 17.94 2.10 -12.20
C VAL A 112 17.35 1.37 -13.41
N GLU A 113 16.02 1.36 -13.55
CA GLU A 113 15.33 0.76 -14.70
C GLU A 113 15.82 1.35 -16.01
N LYS A 114 15.94 2.69 -16.06
CA LYS A 114 16.48 3.40 -17.23
C LYS A 114 17.94 3.02 -17.52
N ALA A 115 18.77 2.92 -16.47
CA ALA A 115 20.19 2.56 -16.61
C ALA A 115 20.38 1.11 -17.06
N LEU A 116 19.50 0.19 -16.64
CA LEU A 116 19.54 -1.22 -17.02
C LEU A 116 18.90 -1.49 -18.39
N ALA A 117 18.17 -0.51 -18.97
CA ALA A 117 17.41 -0.65 -20.22
C ALA A 117 16.48 -1.88 -20.24
N ARG A 118 15.96 -2.30 -19.08
CA ARG A 118 15.02 -3.42 -18.93
C ARG A 118 13.99 -3.15 -17.84
N PRO A 119 12.73 -3.58 -18.01
CA PRO A 119 11.71 -3.39 -16.99
C PRO A 119 12.05 -4.18 -15.72
N ILE A 120 12.05 -3.52 -14.57
CA ILE A 120 12.30 -4.12 -13.24
C ILE A 120 11.29 -3.67 -12.19
N MET A 121 10.40 -2.73 -12.54
CA MET A 121 9.53 -2.08 -11.57
C MET A 121 8.62 -3.09 -10.85
N SER A 122 7.98 -4.02 -11.57
CA SER A 122 7.13 -5.05 -10.94
C SER A 122 7.90 -5.94 -9.96
N SER A 123 9.09 -6.39 -10.36
CA SER A 123 9.95 -7.19 -9.49
C SER A 123 10.38 -6.46 -8.23
N ILE A 124 10.61 -5.15 -8.33
CA ILE A 124 10.99 -4.32 -7.17
C ILE A 124 9.81 -4.12 -6.23
N HIS A 125 8.61 -3.87 -6.76
CA HIS A 125 7.39 -3.79 -5.96
C HIS A 125 7.03 -5.12 -5.27
N ALA A 126 7.46 -6.28 -5.81
CA ALA A 126 7.33 -7.55 -5.11
C ALA A 126 8.10 -7.56 -3.78
N PHE A 127 9.26 -6.87 -3.68
CA PHE A 127 9.99 -6.73 -2.42
C PHE A 127 9.22 -5.92 -1.37
N PHE A 128 8.36 -4.99 -1.78
CA PHE A 128 7.46 -4.33 -0.86
C PHE A 128 6.45 -5.31 -0.26
N SER A 129 5.83 -6.17 -1.08
CA SER A 129 4.89 -7.20 -0.60
C SER A 129 5.57 -8.24 0.30
N ILE A 130 6.81 -8.66 -0.06
CA ILE A 130 7.62 -9.56 0.77
C ILE A 130 7.98 -8.87 2.11
N GLY A 131 8.29 -7.57 2.06
CA GLY A 131 8.50 -6.76 3.25
C GLY A 131 7.26 -6.73 4.14
N ALA A 132 6.08 -6.43 3.59
CA ALA A 132 4.83 -6.39 4.33
C ALA A 132 4.49 -7.73 4.99
N LEU A 133 4.68 -8.84 4.27
CA LEU A 133 4.58 -10.19 4.80
C LEU A 133 5.53 -10.40 5.99
N THR A 134 6.83 -10.12 5.77
CA THR A 134 7.88 -10.36 6.77
C THR A 134 7.66 -9.46 8.00
N GLY A 135 7.34 -8.19 7.79
CA GLY A 135 7.08 -7.23 8.87
C GLY A 135 5.86 -7.61 9.70
N SER A 136 4.76 -8.02 9.04
CA SER A 136 3.55 -8.46 9.73
C SER A 136 3.81 -9.75 10.54
N ALA A 137 4.51 -10.74 9.96
CA ALA A 137 4.88 -11.97 10.66
C ALA A 137 5.85 -11.70 11.83
N PHE A 138 6.82 -10.79 11.65
CA PHE A 138 7.74 -10.39 12.71
C PHE A 138 7.00 -9.66 13.83
N GLY A 139 6.10 -8.73 13.51
CA GLY A 139 5.23 -8.06 14.47
C GLY A 139 4.38 -9.06 15.25
N ALA A 140 3.77 -10.04 14.57
CA ALA A 140 3.02 -11.10 15.20
C ALA A 140 3.88 -11.91 16.20
N ALA A 141 5.11 -12.26 15.82
CA ALA A 141 6.04 -12.99 16.69
C ALA A 141 6.40 -12.19 17.95
N LEU A 142 6.67 -10.88 17.82
CA LEU A 142 6.97 -10.02 18.97
C LEU A 142 5.76 -9.91 19.92
N ILE A 143 4.56 -9.77 19.37
CA ILE A 143 3.31 -9.76 20.16
C ILE A 143 3.09 -11.11 20.84
N TRP A 144 3.35 -12.22 20.16
CA TRP A 144 3.24 -13.57 20.74
C TRP A 144 4.22 -13.78 21.90
N LEU A 145 5.42 -13.17 21.82
CA LEU A 145 6.40 -13.16 22.91
C LEU A 145 6.00 -12.23 24.07
N GLY A 146 4.83 -11.62 24.05
CA GLY A 146 4.33 -10.72 25.10
C GLY A 146 4.94 -9.33 25.08
N LEU A 147 5.63 -8.94 24.00
CA LEU A 147 6.22 -7.61 23.88
C LEU A 147 5.14 -6.60 23.52
N GLY A 148 5.05 -5.53 24.31
CA GLY A 148 4.13 -4.43 24.01
C GLY A 148 4.50 -3.64 22.75
N PRO A 149 3.56 -2.81 22.22
CA PRO A 149 3.74 -2.10 20.95
C PRO A 149 5.02 -1.25 20.91
N LEU A 150 5.37 -0.57 21.99
CA LEU A 150 6.58 0.27 22.04
C LEU A 150 7.85 -0.56 21.84
N THR A 151 8.03 -1.63 22.62
CA THR A 151 9.20 -2.50 22.51
C THR A 151 9.25 -3.19 21.14
N GLY A 152 8.11 -3.68 20.66
CA GLY A 152 8.00 -4.33 19.35
C GLY A 152 8.40 -3.38 18.20
N LEU A 153 7.91 -2.14 18.22
CA LEU A 153 8.22 -1.16 17.18
C LEU A 153 9.66 -0.63 17.27
N ILE A 154 10.23 -0.49 18.47
CA ILE A 154 11.65 -0.14 18.64
C ILE A 154 12.55 -1.24 18.07
N LEU A 155 12.30 -2.51 18.37
CA LEU A 155 13.08 -3.62 17.83
C LEU A 155 12.96 -3.71 16.30
N SER A 156 11.75 -3.52 15.79
CA SER A 156 11.50 -3.49 14.34
C SER A 156 12.22 -2.32 13.66
N SER A 157 12.13 -1.12 14.25
CA SER A 157 12.86 0.06 13.78
C SER A 157 14.37 -0.18 13.75
N GLY A 158 14.93 -0.74 14.82
CA GLY A 158 16.35 -1.13 14.89
C GLY A 158 16.76 -2.09 13.76
N ALA A 159 15.95 -3.12 13.49
CA ALA A 159 16.19 -4.06 12.40
C ALA A 159 16.15 -3.37 11.03
N LEU A 160 15.16 -2.48 10.80
CA LEU A 160 15.05 -1.72 9.54
C LEU A 160 16.19 -0.73 9.36
N LEU A 161 16.65 -0.09 10.44
CA LEU A 161 17.83 0.79 10.42
C LEU A 161 19.11 0.00 10.11
N ALA A 162 19.31 -1.16 10.73
CA ALA A 162 20.45 -2.03 10.44
C ALA A 162 20.44 -2.50 8.98
N LEU A 163 19.27 -2.90 8.45
CA LEU A 163 19.13 -3.28 7.04
C LEU A 163 19.44 -2.09 6.12
N THR A 164 18.94 -0.90 6.45
CA THR A 164 19.20 0.33 5.69
C THR A 164 20.70 0.66 5.68
N ALA A 165 21.36 0.60 6.83
CA ALA A 165 22.80 0.86 6.95
C ALA A 165 23.62 -0.17 6.14
N ALA A 166 23.28 -1.45 6.22
CA ALA A 166 23.94 -2.50 5.45
C ALA A 166 23.76 -2.35 3.93
N ALA A 167 22.57 -1.88 3.51
CA ALA A 167 22.25 -1.73 2.10
C ALA A 167 22.79 -0.43 1.48
N ALA A 168 22.95 0.64 2.26
CA ALA A 168 23.32 1.98 1.78
C ALA A 168 24.58 2.01 0.89
N PRO A 169 25.71 1.32 1.22
CA PRO A 169 26.88 1.31 0.36
C PRO A 169 26.64 0.71 -1.04
N HIS A 170 25.66 -0.19 -1.14
CA HIS A 170 25.32 -0.91 -2.39
C HIS A 170 24.25 -0.22 -3.24
N MET A 171 23.74 0.94 -2.79
CA MET A 171 22.72 1.70 -3.51
C MET A 171 23.31 2.77 -4.45
N ALA A 172 24.62 2.96 -4.45
CA ALA A 172 25.25 3.99 -5.26
C ALA A 172 25.00 3.75 -6.76
N LEU A 173 24.56 4.80 -7.45
CA LEU A 173 24.41 4.84 -8.90
C LEU A 173 25.59 5.62 -9.48
N PRO A 174 26.61 4.96 -10.09
CA PRO A 174 27.68 5.67 -10.76
C PRO A 174 27.11 6.49 -11.93
N GLY A 175 27.41 7.78 -11.98
CA GLY A 175 27.12 8.63 -13.12
C GLY A 175 25.73 9.29 -13.20
N VAL A 176 24.86 9.11 -12.21
CA VAL A 176 23.57 9.81 -12.16
C VAL A 176 23.67 11.06 -11.26
N ALA A 177 24.49 12.02 -11.67
CA ALA A 177 24.45 13.36 -11.11
C ALA A 177 23.23 14.09 -11.68
N GLY A 178 22.30 14.48 -10.78
CA GLY A 178 21.26 15.49 -10.97
C GLY A 178 20.67 15.63 -12.38
N GLN A 179 19.76 14.73 -12.78
CA GLN A 179 18.88 15.08 -13.89
C GLN A 179 17.98 16.23 -13.42
N LYS A 180 18.02 17.35 -14.15
CA LYS A 180 17.03 18.43 -14.00
C LYS A 180 15.64 17.82 -14.06
N PRO A 181 14.68 18.31 -13.24
CA PRO A 181 13.29 17.92 -13.39
C PRO A 181 12.91 18.11 -14.86
N GLY A 182 12.50 17.03 -15.51
CA GLY A 182 11.98 17.12 -16.86
C GLY A 182 10.80 18.10 -16.88
N ASP A 183 10.59 18.77 -18.00
CA ASP A 183 9.57 19.78 -18.23
C ASP A 183 8.29 19.50 -17.46
N THR A 184 7.89 20.47 -16.63
CA THR A 184 6.61 20.46 -15.93
C THR A 184 5.50 20.32 -16.95
N GLN A 185 4.96 19.11 -17.05
CA GLN A 185 3.83 18.86 -17.95
C GLN A 185 2.68 19.76 -17.52
N ILE A 186 2.21 20.57 -18.45
CA ILE A 186 1.06 21.46 -18.29
C ILE A 186 -0.11 20.60 -17.79
N PHE A 187 -0.63 20.93 -16.61
CA PHE A 187 -1.78 20.27 -15.99
C PHE A 187 -2.98 20.41 -16.96
N ARG A 188 -3.33 19.32 -17.62
CA ARG A 188 -4.55 19.24 -18.43
C ARG A 188 -5.66 18.63 -17.60
N LEU A 189 -6.88 19.15 -17.73
CA LEU A 189 -8.05 18.56 -17.09
C LEU A 189 -8.18 17.10 -17.53
N PRO A 190 -8.44 16.16 -16.59
CA PRO A 190 -8.54 14.76 -16.91
C PRO A 190 -9.77 14.49 -17.82
N THR A 191 -9.57 13.68 -18.86
CA THR A 191 -10.67 13.22 -19.72
C THR A 191 -11.56 12.21 -18.95
N LEU A 192 -12.79 11.99 -19.44
CA LEU A 192 -13.70 11.00 -18.82
C LEU A 192 -13.08 9.60 -18.72
N ALA A 193 -12.26 9.21 -19.70
CA ALA A 193 -11.54 7.95 -19.68
C ALA A 193 -10.49 7.90 -18.54
N VAL A 194 -9.75 9.00 -18.33
CA VAL A 194 -8.79 9.13 -17.21
C VAL A 194 -9.52 9.08 -15.88
N LEU A 195 -10.63 9.80 -15.74
CA LEU A 195 -11.47 9.78 -14.54
C LEU A 195 -11.99 8.38 -14.25
N GLY A 196 -12.41 7.63 -15.27
CA GLY A 196 -12.88 6.27 -15.13
C GLY A 196 -11.80 5.29 -14.66
N VAL A 197 -10.63 5.31 -15.32
CA VAL A 197 -9.48 4.49 -14.87
C VAL A 197 -9.03 4.91 -13.48
N GLY A 198 -8.98 6.21 -13.19
CA GLY A 198 -8.64 6.76 -11.88
C GLY A 198 -9.60 6.29 -10.78
N ALA A 199 -10.93 6.30 -11.04
CA ALA A 199 -11.92 5.82 -10.08
C ALA A 199 -11.76 4.32 -9.78
N LEU A 200 -11.44 3.50 -10.79
CA LEU A 200 -11.13 2.09 -10.58
C LEU A 200 -9.85 1.90 -9.76
N THR A 201 -8.86 2.76 -9.98
CA THR A 201 -7.60 2.72 -9.23
C THR A 201 -7.82 3.16 -7.78
N ILE A 202 -8.64 4.20 -7.53
CA ILE A 202 -9.08 4.59 -6.18
C ILE A 202 -9.70 3.39 -5.47
N ALA A 203 -10.66 2.72 -6.11
CA ALA A 203 -11.31 1.56 -5.50
C ALA A 203 -10.32 0.45 -5.16
N ALA A 204 -9.35 0.17 -6.04
CA ALA A 204 -8.31 -0.83 -5.79
C ALA A 204 -7.40 -0.45 -4.60
N PHE A 205 -7.00 0.83 -4.50
CA PHE A 205 -6.22 1.34 -3.37
C PHE A 205 -6.98 1.30 -2.05
N VAL A 206 -8.26 1.70 -2.06
CA VAL A 206 -9.11 1.63 -0.86
C VAL A 206 -9.25 0.19 -0.37
N ILE A 207 -9.35 -0.80 -1.28
CA ILE A 207 -9.37 -2.22 -0.92
C ILE A 207 -8.03 -2.64 -0.29
N GLU A 208 -6.90 -2.33 -0.94
CA GLU A 208 -5.57 -2.72 -0.46
C GLU A 208 -5.27 -2.10 0.91
N LEU A 209 -5.47 -0.77 1.06
CA LEU A 209 -5.28 -0.07 2.32
C LEU A 209 -6.28 -0.52 3.39
N GLY A 210 -7.53 -0.81 3.01
CA GLY A 210 -8.54 -1.35 3.92
C GLY A 210 -8.11 -2.67 4.55
N VAL A 211 -7.49 -3.56 3.78
CA VAL A 211 -6.94 -4.81 4.33
C VAL A 211 -5.71 -4.55 5.20
N ILE A 212 -4.82 -3.65 4.78
CA ILE A 212 -3.60 -3.30 5.53
C ILE A 212 -3.97 -2.73 6.90
N ASP A 213 -4.86 -1.76 6.95
CA ASP A 213 -5.16 -0.99 8.15
C ASP A 213 -6.20 -1.67 9.06
N TRP A 214 -7.16 -2.37 8.48
CA TRP A 214 -8.32 -2.89 9.21
C TRP A 214 -8.38 -4.41 9.29
N GLY A 215 -7.53 -5.14 8.54
CA GLY A 215 -7.55 -6.60 8.49
C GLY A 215 -7.33 -7.26 9.85
N ALA A 216 -6.38 -6.78 10.64
CA ALA A 216 -6.13 -7.29 11.99
C ALA A 216 -7.26 -6.94 12.96
N VAL A 217 -7.87 -5.76 12.85
CA VAL A 217 -9.03 -5.34 13.66
C VAL A 217 -10.22 -6.27 13.36
N LEU A 218 -10.49 -6.52 12.07
CA LEU A 218 -11.55 -7.46 11.66
C LEU A 218 -11.30 -8.86 12.23
N MET A 219 -10.06 -9.38 12.11
CA MET A 219 -9.71 -10.72 12.63
C MET A 219 -10.06 -10.84 14.12
N ILE A 220 -9.71 -9.82 14.93
CA ILE A 220 -10.01 -9.83 16.37
C ILE A 220 -11.51 -9.77 16.62
N GLN A 221 -12.22 -8.83 16.00
CA GLN A 221 -13.62 -8.55 16.28
C GLN A 221 -14.56 -9.64 15.72
N ALA A 222 -14.29 -10.11 14.50
CA ALA A 222 -15.18 -11.07 13.84
C ALA A 222 -14.92 -12.52 14.25
N THR A 223 -13.67 -12.87 14.58
CA THR A 223 -13.29 -14.27 14.82
C THR A 223 -12.80 -14.55 16.25
N GLY A 224 -12.63 -13.52 17.08
CA GLY A 224 -12.05 -13.68 18.43
C GLY A 224 -10.57 -14.06 18.41
N ALA A 225 -9.86 -13.84 17.29
CA ALA A 225 -8.44 -14.14 17.17
C ALA A 225 -7.61 -13.35 18.18
N SER A 226 -6.53 -13.93 18.69
CA SER A 226 -5.54 -13.19 19.46
C SER A 226 -4.86 -12.12 18.59
N PRO A 227 -4.36 -11.01 19.17
CA PRO A 227 -3.66 -9.98 18.41
C PRO A 227 -2.49 -10.52 17.56
N ALA A 228 -1.74 -11.48 18.10
CA ALA A 228 -0.65 -12.12 17.37
C ALA A 228 -1.15 -12.92 16.16
N PHE A 229 -2.26 -13.67 16.30
CA PHE A 229 -2.84 -14.42 15.19
C PHE A 229 -3.50 -13.48 14.16
N ALA A 230 -4.11 -12.40 14.59
CA ALA A 230 -4.74 -11.42 13.72
C ALA A 230 -3.76 -10.77 12.72
N ALA A 231 -2.50 -10.58 13.10
CA ALA A 231 -1.47 -10.06 12.23
C ALA A 231 -1.19 -10.98 11.01
N PHE A 232 -1.49 -12.29 11.10
CA PHE A 232 -1.39 -13.19 9.95
C PHE A 232 -2.42 -12.89 8.85
N GLY A 233 -3.47 -12.11 9.12
CA GLY A 233 -4.40 -11.64 8.10
C GLY A 233 -3.67 -10.86 6.99
N LEU A 234 -2.89 -9.84 7.36
CA LEU A 234 -2.07 -9.09 6.42
C LEU A 234 -0.94 -9.93 5.83
N ALA A 235 -0.33 -10.82 6.63
CA ALA A 235 0.71 -11.71 6.12
C ALA A 235 0.19 -12.62 4.99
N ALA A 236 -0.99 -13.24 5.17
CA ALA A 236 -1.63 -14.07 4.15
C ALA A 236 -1.98 -13.28 2.89
N PHE A 237 -2.56 -12.08 3.05
CA PHE A 237 -2.87 -11.18 1.94
C PHE A 237 -1.61 -10.80 1.16
N SER A 238 -0.55 -10.36 1.85
CA SER A 238 0.70 -9.89 1.24
C SER A 238 1.49 -11.01 0.57
N ALA A 239 1.53 -12.22 1.17
CA ALA A 239 2.16 -13.39 0.57
C ALA A 239 1.46 -13.79 -0.74
N ALA A 240 0.14 -13.88 -0.70
CA ALA A 240 -0.66 -14.20 -1.87
C ALA A 240 -0.57 -13.11 -2.96
N MET A 241 -0.51 -11.83 -2.56
CA MET A 241 -0.29 -10.72 -3.48
C MET A 241 1.09 -10.79 -4.14
N ALA A 242 2.15 -11.13 -3.42
CA ALA A 242 3.47 -11.31 -4.00
C ALA A 242 3.47 -12.41 -5.09
N VAL A 243 2.84 -13.54 -4.82
CA VAL A 243 2.67 -14.64 -5.80
C VAL A 243 1.82 -14.17 -6.99
N GLY A 244 0.73 -13.46 -6.73
CA GLY A 244 -0.14 -12.90 -7.77
C GLY A 244 0.61 -11.91 -8.69
N ARG A 245 1.46 -11.03 -8.13
CA ARG A 245 2.29 -10.10 -8.90
C ARG A 245 3.34 -10.81 -9.75
N LEU A 246 3.96 -11.87 -9.24
CA LEU A 246 4.93 -12.65 -10.00
C LEU A 246 4.29 -13.43 -11.16
N SER A 247 3.03 -13.85 -11.02
CA SER A 247 2.27 -14.53 -12.06
C SER A 247 1.49 -13.60 -13.00
N GLY A 248 1.50 -12.30 -12.71
CA GLY A 248 0.65 -11.30 -13.36
C GLY A 248 0.89 -11.14 -14.85
N ASP A 249 2.15 -11.06 -15.26
CA ASP A 249 2.50 -10.89 -16.67
C ASP A 249 2.03 -12.09 -17.51
N TRP A 250 2.18 -13.32 -16.98
CA TRP A 250 1.66 -14.52 -17.59
C TRP A 250 0.13 -14.50 -17.70
N MET A 251 -0.56 -14.08 -16.65
CA MET A 251 -2.02 -13.97 -16.64
C MET A 251 -2.49 -12.95 -17.68
N VAL A 252 -1.88 -11.75 -17.70
CA VAL A 252 -2.21 -10.69 -18.66
C VAL A 252 -1.95 -11.14 -20.10
N ALA A 253 -0.87 -11.87 -20.36
CA ALA A 253 -0.57 -12.40 -21.67
C ALA A 253 -1.63 -13.44 -22.16
N ARG A 254 -2.25 -14.19 -21.23
CA ARG A 254 -3.25 -15.22 -21.54
C ARG A 254 -4.66 -14.67 -21.76
N VAL A 255 -5.12 -13.79 -20.85
CA VAL A 255 -6.52 -13.33 -20.83
C VAL A 255 -6.70 -11.87 -21.24
N GLY A 256 -5.61 -11.19 -21.56
CA GLY A 256 -5.57 -9.77 -21.85
C GLY A 256 -5.80 -8.89 -20.61
N PRO A 257 -5.51 -7.58 -20.70
CA PRO A 257 -5.64 -6.65 -19.55
C PRO A 257 -7.06 -6.54 -19.03
N LEU A 258 -8.05 -6.46 -19.91
CA LEU A 258 -9.47 -6.43 -19.53
C LEU A 258 -9.88 -7.70 -18.79
N GLY A 259 -9.50 -8.87 -19.30
CA GLY A 259 -9.77 -10.16 -18.68
C GLY A 259 -9.10 -10.28 -17.32
N ALA A 260 -7.84 -9.86 -17.23
CA ALA A 260 -7.06 -9.87 -15.99
C ALA A 260 -7.75 -9.03 -14.89
N VAL A 261 -8.12 -7.77 -15.17
CA VAL A 261 -8.79 -6.91 -14.18
C VAL A 261 -10.17 -7.44 -13.80
N ARG A 262 -10.93 -8.01 -14.75
CA ARG A 262 -12.23 -8.61 -14.43
C ARG A 262 -12.10 -9.83 -13.51
N LEU A 263 -11.21 -10.76 -13.83
CA LEU A 263 -10.95 -11.92 -12.99
C LEU A 263 -10.46 -11.51 -11.60
N SER A 264 -9.57 -10.52 -11.55
CA SER A 264 -9.08 -9.94 -10.30
C SER A 264 -10.22 -9.35 -9.46
N GLY A 265 -11.10 -8.56 -10.05
CA GLY A 265 -12.22 -7.96 -9.34
C GLY A 265 -13.23 -8.99 -8.82
N PHE A 266 -13.56 -10.02 -9.62
CA PHE A 266 -14.45 -11.10 -9.16
C PHE A 266 -13.79 -11.93 -8.04
N GLY A 267 -12.51 -12.30 -8.19
CA GLY A 267 -11.79 -13.04 -7.16
C GLY A 267 -11.59 -12.23 -5.88
N GLY A 268 -11.30 -10.92 -6.02
CA GLY A 268 -11.21 -9.99 -4.89
C GLY A 268 -12.53 -9.86 -4.14
N ALA A 269 -13.65 -9.73 -4.88
CA ALA A 269 -14.99 -9.72 -4.29
C ALA A 269 -15.29 -11.02 -3.52
N LEU A 270 -14.98 -12.17 -4.11
CA LEU A 270 -15.15 -13.47 -3.44
C LEU A 270 -14.31 -13.54 -2.16
N GLY A 271 -13.00 -13.23 -2.23
CA GLY A 271 -12.11 -13.27 -1.07
C GLY A 271 -12.58 -12.36 0.06
N LEU A 272 -12.96 -11.11 -0.27
CA LEU A 272 -13.43 -10.14 0.71
C LEU A 272 -14.82 -10.50 1.28
N MET A 273 -15.70 -11.13 0.50
CA MET A 273 -16.96 -11.67 1.03
C MET A 273 -16.74 -12.82 2.00
N ILE A 274 -15.77 -13.71 1.72
CA ILE A 274 -15.37 -14.76 2.68
C ILE A 274 -14.87 -14.12 3.97
N VAL A 275 -14.03 -13.08 3.89
CA VAL A 275 -13.54 -12.33 5.06
C VAL A 275 -14.70 -11.72 5.84
N ALA A 276 -15.64 -11.05 5.16
CA ALA A 276 -16.76 -10.37 5.79
C ALA A 276 -17.78 -11.33 6.44
N ALA A 277 -18.02 -12.49 5.82
CA ALA A 277 -19.02 -13.44 6.27
C ALA A 277 -18.50 -14.46 7.30
N SER A 278 -17.18 -14.59 7.47
CA SER A 278 -16.58 -15.61 8.33
C SER A 278 -16.45 -15.16 9.77
N SER A 279 -16.74 -16.09 10.71
CA SER A 279 -16.37 -15.98 12.12
C SER A 279 -15.23 -16.95 12.51
N ALA A 280 -14.66 -17.68 11.54
CA ALA A 280 -13.58 -18.62 11.76
C ALA A 280 -12.26 -18.07 11.21
N SER A 281 -11.25 -17.95 12.09
CA SER A 281 -9.96 -17.30 11.77
C SER A 281 -9.28 -17.90 10.53
N TRP A 282 -9.28 -19.22 10.36
CA TRP A 282 -8.64 -19.87 9.21
C TRP A 282 -9.38 -19.62 7.88
N ILE A 283 -10.72 -19.53 7.93
CA ILE A 283 -11.52 -19.20 6.76
C ILE A 283 -11.26 -17.75 6.37
N THR A 284 -11.18 -16.84 7.35
CA THR A 284 -10.85 -15.43 7.13
C THR A 284 -9.45 -15.27 6.51
N LEU A 285 -8.43 -16.03 6.99
CA LEU A 285 -7.10 -16.04 6.38
C LEU A 285 -7.14 -16.48 4.91
N THR A 286 -7.93 -17.53 4.61
CA THR A 286 -8.11 -18.00 3.23
C THR A 286 -8.76 -16.91 2.36
N GLY A 287 -9.75 -16.19 2.89
CA GLY A 287 -10.37 -15.04 2.22
C GLY A 287 -9.35 -13.92 1.92
N PHE A 288 -8.49 -13.58 2.88
CA PHE A 288 -7.41 -12.62 2.67
C PHE A 288 -6.40 -13.09 1.61
N ALA A 289 -6.03 -14.37 1.62
CA ALA A 289 -5.13 -14.92 0.60
C ALA A 289 -5.76 -14.87 -0.81
N ILE A 290 -7.04 -15.23 -0.95
CA ILE A 290 -7.76 -15.12 -2.23
C ILE A 290 -7.80 -13.65 -2.69
N ALA A 291 -8.16 -12.72 -1.80
CA ALA A 291 -8.22 -11.30 -2.13
C ALA A 291 -6.83 -10.77 -2.53
N GLY A 292 -5.78 -11.08 -1.79
CA GLY A 292 -4.41 -10.66 -2.08
C GLY A 292 -3.92 -11.18 -3.44
N PHE A 293 -4.07 -12.48 -3.71
CA PHE A 293 -3.67 -13.08 -4.97
C PHE A 293 -4.39 -12.47 -6.17
N THR A 294 -5.69 -12.32 -6.05
CA THR A 294 -6.52 -11.86 -7.18
C THR A 294 -6.38 -10.35 -7.42
N MET A 295 -6.33 -9.52 -6.36
CA MET A 295 -6.20 -8.06 -6.51
C MET A 295 -4.81 -7.59 -6.93
N ALA A 296 -3.80 -8.46 -6.85
CA ALA A 296 -2.38 -8.14 -7.07
C ALA A 296 -2.08 -7.36 -8.37
N ASN A 297 -2.81 -7.65 -9.44
CA ASN A 297 -2.55 -7.12 -10.77
C ASN A 297 -3.49 -5.99 -11.19
N VAL A 298 -4.48 -5.62 -10.38
CA VAL A 298 -5.45 -4.56 -10.73
C VAL A 298 -4.74 -3.24 -10.95
N VAL A 299 -3.94 -2.78 -9.98
CA VAL A 299 -3.26 -1.49 -10.03
C VAL A 299 -2.23 -1.43 -11.16
N PRO A 300 -1.30 -2.40 -11.31
CA PRO A 300 -0.34 -2.39 -12.42
C PRO A 300 -1.00 -2.34 -13.80
N VAL A 301 -2.08 -3.11 -14.00
CA VAL A 301 -2.80 -3.12 -15.28
C VAL A 301 -3.53 -1.80 -15.53
N LEU A 302 -4.14 -1.20 -14.49
CA LEU A 302 -4.80 0.09 -14.61
C LEU A 302 -3.80 1.21 -14.93
N PHE A 303 -2.61 1.22 -14.30
CA PHE A 303 -1.55 2.18 -14.62
C PHE A 303 -1.05 2.00 -16.06
N SER A 304 -0.79 0.77 -16.51
CA SER A 304 -0.42 0.51 -17.90
C SER A 304 -1.51 0.94 -18.86
N SER A 305 -2.77 0.78 -18.49
CA SER A 305 -3.92 1.20 -19.31
C SER A 305 -4.03 2.72 -19.39
N SER A 306 -3.76 3.43 -18.28
CA SER A 306 -3.79 4.91 -18.25
C SER A 306 -2.74 5.53 -19.18
N ALA A 307 -1.58 4.88 -19.35
CA ALA A 307 -0.54 5.28 -20.29
C ALA A 307 -0.95 5.18 -21.77
N ARG A 308 -2.05 4.45 -22.07
CA ARG A 308 -2.51 4.15 -23.44
C ARG A 308 -3.85 4.80 -23.78
N LEU A 309 -4.32 5.71 -22.95
CA LEU A 309 -5.59 6.40 -23.18
C LEU A 309 -5.51 7.34 -24.39
N PRO A 310 -6.50 7.33 -25.30
CA PRO A 310 -6.51 8.19 -26.48
C PRO A 310 -6.46 9.68 -26.09
N GLY A 311 -5.63 10.44 -26.78
CA GLY A 311 -5.53 11.91 -26.61
C GLY A 311 -4.82 12.35 -25.33
N VAL A 312 -4.21 11.43 -24.58
CA VAL A 312 -3.45 11.73 -23.37
C VAL A 312 -2.00 11.27 -23.55
N ALA A 313 -1.06 12.14 -23.19
CA ALA A 313 0.34 11.72 -23.19
C ALA A 313 0.55 10.60 -22.16
N PRO A 314 1.30 9.52 -22.47
CA PRO A 314 1.43 8.34 -21.60
C PRO A 314 1.83 8.68 -20.16
N ALA A 315 2.84 9.53 -19.97
CA ALA A 315 3.29 9.95 -18.64
C ALA A 315 2.23 10.75 -17.88
N ALA A 316 1.45 11.60 -18.58
CA ALA A 316 0.36 12.36 -17.96
C ALA A 316 -0.80 11.45 -17.52
N GLY A 317 -1.15 10.43 -18.33
CA GLY A 317 -2.16 9.45 -17.97
C GLY A 317 -1.81 8.69 -16.69
N VAL A 318 -0.57 8.20 -16.60
CA VAL A 318 -0.09 7.51 -15.39
C VAL A 318 -0.06 8.46 -14.19
N ALA A 319 0.50 9.67 -14.35
CA ALA A 319 0.57 10.63 -13.25
C ALA A 319 -0.82 10.98 -12.69
N MET A 320 -1.82 11.20 -13.55
CA MET A 320 -3.19 11.45 -13.12
C MET A 320 -3.80 10.26 -12.39
N ALA A 321 -3.61 9.03 -12.91
CA ALA A 321 -4.11 7.81 -12.25
C ALA A 321 -3.47 7.59 -10.88
N VAL A 322 -2.17 7.81 -10.75
CA VAL A 322 -1.43 7.74 -9.47
C VAL A 322 -1.93 8.80 -8.49
N THR A 323 -2.05 10.06 -8.93
CA THR A 323 -2.56 11.15 -8.07
C THR A 323 -3.98 10.84 -7.57
N MET A 324 -4.85 10.32 -8.43
CA MET A 324 -6.20 9.92 -8.03
C MET A 324 -6.18 8.76 -7.04
N ALA A 325 -5.31 7.76 -7.25
CA ALA A 325 -5.15 6.62 -6.34
C ALA A 325 -4.80 7.08 -4.92
N TYR A 326 -3.77 7.90 -4.77
CA TYR A 326 -3.35 8.44 -3.48
C TYR A 326 -4.39 9.38 -2.87
N GLY A 327 -5.01 10.25 -3.70
CA GLY A 327 -6.10 11.12 -3.25
C GLY A 327 -7.31 10.34 -2.75
N GLY A 328 -7.67 9.23 -3.43
CA GLY A 328 -8.75 8.34 -2.98
C GLY A 328 -8.37 7.53 -1.74
N GLY A 329 -7.12 7.09 -1.66
CA GLY A 329 -6.58 6.41 -0.49
C GLY A 329 -6.69 7.22 0.80
N LEU A 330 -6.64 8.55 0.71
CA LEU A 330 -6.83 9.46 1.83
C LEU A 330 -8.19 9.27 2.54
N PHE A 331 -9.23 9.01 1.77
CA PHE A 331 -10.59 8.86 2.30
C PHE A 331 -10.92 7.42 2.71
N GLY A 332 -10.15 6.43 2.23
CA GLY A 332 -10.38 5.02 2.52
C GLY A 332 -10.47 4.70 4.01
N PRO A 333 -9.42 4.94 4.82
CA PRO A 333 -9.40 4.59 6.23
C PRO A 333 -10.54 5.21 7.05
N PRO A 334 -10.86 6.53 6.96
CA PRO A 334 -11.97 7.08 7.70
C PRO A 334 -13.33 6.57 7.21
N LEU A 335 -13.55 6.37 5.91
CA LEU A 335 -14.80 5.80 5.41
C LEU A 335 -15.04 4.39 5.94
N ILE A 336 -14.00 3.56 5.97
CA ILE A 336 -14.06 2.22 6.57
C ILE A 336 -14.32 2.33 8.08
N GLY A 337 -13.63 3.24 8.77
CA GLY A 337 -13.81 3.46 10.22
C GLY A 337 -15.23 3.90 10.58
N PHE A 338 -15.78 4.88 9.88
CA PHE A 338 -17.17 5.32 10.09
C PHE A 338 -18.19 4.22 9.75
N ALA A 339 -17.98 3.50 8.65
CA ALA A 339 -18.85 2.36 8.30
C ALA A 339 -18.77 1.25 9.35
N ALA A 340 -17.56 0.93 9.84
CA ALA A 340 -17.35 -0.08 10.86
C ALA A 340 -17.99 0.33 12.20
N ASN A 341 -17.89 1.59 12.59
CA ASN A 341 -18.50 2.11 13.80
C ASN A 341 -20.05 2.09 13.73
N ALA A 342 -20.62 2.42 12.58
CA ALA A 342 -22.07 2.49 12.40
C ALA A 342 -22.73 1.12 12.19
N PHE A 343 -22.09 0.22 11.44
CA PHE A 343 -22.68 -1.02 10.93
C PHE A 343 -21.86 -2.28 11.23
N GLY A 344 -20.75 -2.16 11.98
CA GLY A 344 -19.80 -3.21 12.27
C GLY A 344 -18.75 -3.41 11.18
N ILE A 345 -17.58 -3.93 11.56
CA ILE A 345 -16.41 -4.08 10.69
C ILE A 345 -16.65 -5.03 9.49
N GLN A 346 -17.46 -6.05 9.68
CA GLN A 346 -17.83 -6.99 8.62
C GLN A 346 -18.61 -6.31 7.49
N SER A 347 -19.50 -5.35 7.83
CA SER A 347 -20.22 -4.54 6.85
C SER A 347 -19.27 -3.64 6.05
N ALA A 348 -18.26 -3.07 6.68
CA ALA A 348 -17.23 -2.29 5.98
C ALA A 348 -16.47 -3.16 4.96
N PHE A 349 -16.09 -4.40 5.31
CA PHE A 349 -15.45 -5.31 4.37
C PHE A 349 -16.40 -5.81 3.26
N THR A 350 -17.71 -5.91 3.54
CA THR A 350 -18.73 -6.15 2.50
C THR A 350 -18.73 -5.03 1.47
N VAL A 351 -18.59 -3.76 1.91
CA VAL A 351 -18.48 -2.62 0.97
C VAL A 351 -17.21 -2.74 0.12
N LEU A 352 -16.06 -3.15 0.69
CA LEU A 352 -14.86 -3.42 -0.09
C LEU A 352 -15.06 -4.52 -1.13
N ALA A 353 -15.80 -5.58 -0.79
CA ALA A 353 -16.15 -6.65 -1.73
C ALA A 353 -17.03 -6.11 -2.89
N VAL A 354 -17.99 -5.25 -2.59
CA VAL A 354 -18.81 -4.56 -3.60
C VAL A 354 -17.95 -3.65 -4.48
N CYS A 355 -16.99 -2.94 -3.91
CA CYS A 355 -16.03 -2.14 -4.69
C CYS A 355 -15.22 -3.03 -5.66
N ALA A 356 -14.73 -4.20 -5.21
CA ALA A 356 -14.01 -5.14 -6.07
C ALA A 356 -14.90 -5.68 -7.20
N LEU A 357 -16.16 -6.01 -6.91
CA LEU A 357 -17.15 -6.38 -7.93
C LEU A 357 -17.41 -5.21 -8.91
N GLY A 358 -17.49 -3.98 -8.39
CA GLY A 358 -17.61 -2.75 -9.18
C GLY A 358 -16.46 -2.60 -10.17
N ILE A 359 -15.21 -2.88 -9.76
CA ILE A 359 -14.05 -2.89 -10.66
C ILE A 359 -14.25 -3.91 -11.78
N ALA A 360 -14.66 -5.16 -11.47
CA ALA A 360 -14.86 -6.21 -12.47
C ALA A 360 -15.91 -5.86 -13.53
N VAL A 361 -16.98 -5.18 -13.12
CA VAL A 361 -18.09 -4.81 -13.99
C VAL A 361 -17.79 -3.54 -14.79
N ALA A 362 -17.26 -2.50 -14.12
CA ALA A 362 -17.09 -1.18 -14.73
C ALA A 362 -15.87 -1.09 -15.66
N VAL A 363 -14.84 -1.91 -15.46
CA VAL A 363 -13.58 -1.83 -16.22
C VAL A 363 -13.79 -1.92 -17.74
N ARG A 364 -14.76 -2.66 -18.21
CA ARG A 364 -15.11 -2.80 -19.65
C ARG A 364 -15.47 -1.47 -20.33
N ARG A 365 -15.89 -0.45 -19.55
CA ARG A 365 -16.24 0.87 -20.09
C ARG A 365 -15.02 1.75 -20.34
N PHE A 366 -13.91 1.46 -19.66
CA PHE A 366 -12.74 2.34 -19.61
C PHE A 366 -11.48 1.70 -20.22
N ILE A 367 -11.44 0.38 -20.35
CA ILE A 367 -10.36 -0.34 -21.03
C ILE A 367 -10.94 -1.02 -22.29
N PRO A 368 -10.69 -0.48 -23.50
CA PRO A 368 -11.18 -1.12 -24.72
C PRO A 368 -10.46 -2.45 -24.97
N PRO A 369 -11.18 -3.48 -25.47
CA PRO A 369 -10.62 -4.81 -25.72
C PRO A 369 -9.44 -4.82 -26.70
N ALA A 370 -9.42 -3.89 -27.66
CA ALA A 370 -8.47 -3.83 -28.76
C ALA A 370 -7.18 -3.05 -28.48
N ALA A 371 -7.05 -2.38 -27.33
CA ALA A 371 -5.91 -1.49 -27.07
C ALA A 371 -4.57 -2.21 -26.80
N PHE A 372 -4.53 -3.54 -26.80
CA PHE A 372 -3.41 -4.33 -26.32
C PHE A 372 -2.91 -5.44 -27.27
N LEU A 373 -3.47 -5.54 -28.46
CA LEU A 373 -3.08 -6.58 -29.45
C LEU A 373 -2.15 -6.05 -30.57
N ARG A 374 -1.53 -4.87 -30.39
CA ARG A 374 -0.52 -4.36 -31.31
C ARG A 374 0.73 -3.94 -30.59
#